data_016d98dc3dabebfcaf22a5874ebc8d74
#
_entry.id   016d98dc3dabebfcaf22a5874ebc8d74
#
_cell.length_a   1.000
_cell.length_b   1.000
_cell.length_c   1.000
_cell.angle_alpha   90.00
_cell.angle_beta   90.00
_cell.angle_gamma   90.00
#
_symmetry.space_group_name_H-M   'P 1'
#
loop_
_entity.id
_entity.type
_entity.pdbx_description
1 polymer ?
#
loop_
_entity_poly.entity_id
_entity_poly.type
_entity_poly.pdbx_seq_one_letter_code
_entity_poly.pdbx_strand_id
1 'polypeptide(L)'
;MNLCASDYVVLDVETNGLSSLRDDLLSISVYQPDTQKLYNRFLPLELNSDVYTTDINGITKKDLKGAKLLTQEEVDALITDYELQRRTILTYGSLDERFIRNYFKRKGLQGFDKLRFFNFKRNIISSRFSGGNITKDNLCRLYSIDNVQALHTGANDCILEWELFKKLDGNKLLITYDKVFELNP
;
A
#
# COMPACT_ATOMS: atom_id res chain seq x y z
N MET A 1 14.71 -6.62 -17.72
CA MET A 1 15.18 -7.09 -16.42
C MET A 1 14.22 -8.15 -15.95
N ASN A 2 14.70 -9.27 -15.44
CA ASN A 2 13.82 -10.24 -14.80
C ASN A 2 13.45 -9.70 -13.42
N LEU A 3 12.15 -9.60 -13.12
CA LEU A 3 11.64 -9.22 -11.83
C LEU A 3 12.05 -10.27 -10.79
N CYS A 4 12.81 -9.88 -9.79
CA CYS A 4 13.19 -10.75 -8.69
C CYS A 4 12.37 -10.41 -7.45
N ALA A 5 11.54 -11.32 -6.99
CA ALA A 5 10.64 -11.07 -5.84
C ALA A 5 11.42 -10.68 -4.58
N SER A 6 12.66 -11.18 -4.41
CA SER A 6 13.50 -10.83 -3.27
C SER A 6 14.02 -9.40 -3.24
N ASP A 7 13.83 -8.63 -4.33
CA ASP A 7 14.24 -7.21 -4.38
C ASP A 7 13.16 -6.25 -3.83
N TYR A 8 11.98 -6.78 -3.55
CA TYR A 8 10.81 -5.97 -3.23
C TYR A 8 10.10 -6.40 -1.95
N VAL A 9 9.43 -5.45 -1.34
CA VAL A 9 8.31 -5.63 -0.41
C VAL A 9 7.18 -4.71 -0.84
N VAL A 10 5.94 -5.04 -0.50
CA VAL A 10 4.79 -4.18 -0.73
C VAL A 10 4.35 -3.61 0.60
N LEU A 11 4.07 -2.31 0.64
CA LEU A 11 3.54 -1.63 1.81
C LEU A 11 2.26 -0.90 1.44
N ASP A 12 1.22 -1.14 2.21
CA ASP A 12 -0.06 -0.48 2.11
C ASP A 12 -0.50 0.04 3.48
N VAL A 13 -1.25 1.11 3.51
CA VAL A 13 -1.80 1.70 4.74
C VAL A 13 -3.29 1.99 4.61
N GLU A 14 -4.01 1.75 5.70
CA GLU A 14 -5.37 2.26 5.83
C GLU A 14 -5.37 3.54 6.67
N THR A 15 -6.17 4.51 6.26
CA THR A 15 -6.16 5.85 6.84
C THR A 15 -7.57 6.35 7.14
N ASN A 16 -7.69 7.24 8.10
CA ASN A 16 -8.96 7.87 8.49
C ASN A 16 -9.31 9.11 7.65
N GLY A 17 -8.65 9.28 6.50
CA GLY A 17 -8.84 10.39 5.58
C GLY A 17 -7.63 10.55 4.66
N LEU A 18 -7.52 11.69 3.97
CA LEU A 18 -6.50 11.92 2.94
C LEU A 18 -5.33 12.82 3.40
N SER A 19 -5.43 13.41 4.57
CA SER A 19 -4.45 14.36 5.09
C SER A 19 -3.55 13.70 6.13
N SER A 20 -2.35 13.31 5.75
CA SER A 20 -1.36 12.71 6.67
C SER A 20 -0.93 13.60 7.85
N LEU A 21 -1.36 14.87 7.88
CA LEU A 21 -1.14 15.79 8.99
C LEU A 21 -2.32 15.89 9.96
N ARG A 22 -3.54 15.56 9.51
CA ARG A 22 -4.78 15.76 10.27
C ARG A 22 -5.56 14.47 10.51
N ASP A 23 -5.30 13.44 9.70
CA ASP A 23 -6.02 12.19 9.78
C ASP A 23 -5.12 11.08 10.33
N ASP A 24 -5.74 10.10 10.99
CA ASP A 24 -5.04 8.99 11.59
C ASP A 24 -4.60 7.94 10.56
N LEU A 25 -3.46 7.35 10.83
CA LEU A 25 -3.03 6.10 10.24
C LEU A 25 -3.69 4.97 11.03
N LEU A 26 -4.57 4.19 10.38
CA LEU A 26 -5.38 3.16 11.03
C LEU A 26 -4.71 1.78 11.02
N SER A 27 -3.99 1.46 9.95
CA SER A 27 -3.22 0.22 9.87
C SER A 27 -2.00 0.35 8.96
N ILE A 28 -1.04 -0.53 9.20
CA ILE A 28 0.14 -0.73 8.36
C ILE A 28 0.18 -2.20 7.97
N SER A 29 0.31 -2.47 6.68
CA SER A 29 0.51 -3.80 6.12
C SER A 29 1.81 -3.84 5.33
N VAL A 30 2.57 -4.92 5.49
CA VAL A 30 3.80 -5.17 4.73
C VAL A 30 3.79 -6.61 4.26
N TYR A 31 3.96 -6.82 2.97
CA TYR A 31 4.05 -8.14 2.34
C TYR A 31 5.40 -8.35 1.69
N GLN A 32 6.03 -9.47 1.99
CA GLN A 32 7.30 -9.91 1.42
C GLN A 32 7.05 -11.05 0.43
N PRO A 33 7.11 -10.79 -0.89
CA PRO A 33 6.59 -11.72 -1.89
C PRO A 33 7.33 -13.04 -2.04
N ASP A 34 8.65 -13.05 -1.86
CA ASP A 34 9.49 -14.26 -2.00
C ASP A 34 9.28 -15.28 -0.88
N THR A 35 8.95 -14.83 0.32
CA THR A 35 8.67 -15.68 1.48
C THR A 35 7.20 -15.79 1.82
N GLN A 36 6.34 -15.00 1.16
CA GLN A 36 4.91 -14.85 1.46
C GLN A 36 4.63 -14.39 2.90
N LYS A 37 5.61 -13.76 3.53
CA LYS A 37 5.49 -13.24 4.89
C LYS A 37 4.65 -11.97 4.87
N LEU A 38 3.66 -11.92 5.76
CA LEU A 38 2.73 -10.80 5.88
C LEU A 38 2.76 -10.24 7.30
N TYR A 39 2.89 -8.92 7.40
CA TYR A 39 2.65 -8.14 8.59
C TYR A 39 1.39 -7.31 8.40
N ASN A 40 0.54 -7.27 9.41
CA ASN A 40 -0.59 -6.36 9.47
C ASN A 40 -0.82 -5.93 10.91
N ARG A 41 -0.94 -4.62 11.13
CA ARG A 41 -1.13 -4.05 12.46
C ARG A 41 -2.06 -2.87 12.45
N PHE A 42 -3.07 -2.92 13.29
CA PHE A 42 -3.91 -1.77 13.62
C PHE A 42 -3.22 -0.81 14.57
N LEU A 43 -3.52 0.48 14.40
CA LEU A 43 -3.03 1.57 15.22
C LEU A 43 -4.21 2.30 15.89
N PRO A 44 -4.01 2.91 17.07
CA PRO A 44 -5.07 3.63 17.75
C PRO A 44 -5.37 4.96 17.06
N LEU A 45 -6.59 5.46 17.24
CA LEU A 45 -6.94 6.84 16.91
C LEU A 45 -6.20 7.81 17.85
N GLU A 46 -5.67 8.89 17.29
CA GLU A 46 -4.93 9.91 18.01
C GLU A 46 -5.32 11.33 17.66
N LEU A 47 -5.66 11.57 16.38
CA LEU A 47 -6.00 12.88 15.84
C LEU A 47 -7.51 13.04 15.69
N ASN A 48 -8.22 11.94 15.49
CA ASN A 48 -9.64 11.90 15.26
C ASN A 48 -10.36 11.20 16.40
N SER A 49 -11.60 11.59 16.67
CA SER A 49 -12.44 10.99 17.72
C SER A 49 -13.16 9.72 17.29
N ASP A 50 -13.26 9.50 15.98
CA ASP A 50 -13.96 8.36 15.39
C ASP A 50 -13.33 7.91 14.06
N VAL A 51 -13.75 6.76 13.53
CA VAL A 51 -13.35 6.27 12.20
C VAL A 51 -14.37 6.78 11.17
N TYR A 52 -13.88 7.54 10.18
CA TYR A 52 -14.71 8.18 9.15
C TYR A 52 -14.66 7.46 7.80
N THR A 53 -13.81 6.46 7.66
CA THR A 53 -13.53 5.76 6.40
C THR A 53 -13.98 4.30 6.41
N THR A 54 -14.84 3.92 7.35
CA THR A 54 -15.35 2.54 7.48
C THR A 54 -16.00 2.04 6.18
N ASP A 55 -16.72 2.89 5.47
CA ASP A 55 -17.36 2.52 4.19
C ASP A 55 -16.35 2.26 3.07
N ILE A 56 -15.10 2.70 3.25
CA ILE A 56 -14.02 2.54 2.27
C ILE A 56 -13.15 1.33 2.61
N ASN A 57 -12.66 1.24 3.86
CA ASN A 57 -11.66 0.25 4.28
C ASN A 57 -12.20 -0.82 5.25
N GLY A 58 -13.48 -0.75 5.59
CA GLY A 58 -14.13 -1.72 6.48
C GLY A 58 -13.69 -1.64 7.95
N ILE A 59 -12.72 -0.78 8.29
CA ILE A 59 -12.21 -0.66 9.66
C ILE A 59 -13.21 0.12 10.50
N THR A 60 -13.54 -0.44 11.64
CA THR A 60 -14.42 0.18 12.64
C THR A 60 -13.64 0.56 13.88
N LYS A 61 -14.21 1.44 14.71
CA LYS A 61 -13.64 1.76 16.02
C LYS A 61 -13.46 0.52 16.92
N LYS A 62 -14.27 -0.52 16.71
CA LYS A 62 -14.18 -1.78 17.44
C LYS A 62 -12.90 -2.53 17.10
N ASP A 63 -12.48 -2.50 15.83
CA ASP A 63 -11.27 -3.17 15.36
C ASP A 63 -10.00 -2.53 15.92
N LEU A 64 -10.06 -1.23 16.20
CA LEU A 64 -8.97 -0.47 16.81
C LEU A 64 -8.93 -0.58 18.34
N LYS A 65 -9.92 -1.26 18.95
CA LYS A 65 -9.98 -1.40 20.41
C LYS A 65 -8.80 -2.23 20.93
N GLY A 66 -7.97 -1.61 21.75
CA GLY A 66 -6.76 -2.25 22.31
C GLY A 66 -5.53 -2.14 21.41
N ALA A 67 -5.66 -1.54 20.23
CA ALA A 67 -4.49 -1.19 19.43
C ALA A 67 -3.54 -0.28 20.21
N LYS A 68 -2.24 -0.48 20.01
CA LYS A 68 -1.19 0.30 20.68
C LYS A 68 -0.35 1.03 19.64
N LEU A 69 0.23 2.14 20.04
CA LEU A 69 1.25 2.83 19.24
C LEU A 69 2.41 1.88 18.96
N LEU A 70 3.06 2.09 17.81
CA LEU A 70 4.32 1.40 17.54
C LEU A 70 5.42 1.89 18.48
N THR A 71 6.22 0.96 18.97
CA THR A 71 7.47 1.26 19.67
C THR A 71 8.65 1.25 18.70
N GLN A 72 9.79 1.84 19.10
CA GLN A 72 11.00 1.80 18.27
C GLN A 72 11.48 0.36 18.05
N GLU A 73 11.38 -0.50 19.06
CA GLU A 73 11.75 -1.92 18.97
C GLU A 73 10.91 -2.66 17.91
N GLU A 74 9.62 -2.38 17.85
CA GLU A 74 8.74 -2.98 16.84
C GLU A 74 9.06 -2.48 15.42
N VAL A 75 9.46 -1.22 15.29
CA VAL A 75 9.93 -0.64 14.03
C VAL A 75 11.23 -1.27 13.58
N ASP A 76 12.20 -1.42 14.49
CA ASP A 76 13.49 -2.03 14.20
C ASP A 76 13.32 -3.50 13.81
N ALA A 77 12.44 -4.21 14.51
CA ALA A 77 12.07 -5.58 14.16
C ALA A 77 11.43 -5.65 12.75
N LEU A 78 10.49 -4.75 12.43
CA LEU A 78 9.84 -4.70 11.12
C LEU A 78 10.86 -4.44 10.01
N ILE A 79 11.76 -3.48 10.21
CA ILE A 79 12.83 -3.15 9.25
C ILE A 79 13.75 -4.36 9.01
N THR A 80 14.14 -5.05 10.08
CA THR A 80 15.04 -6.21 10.02
C THR A 80 14.36 -7.43 9.42
N ASP A 81 13.19 -7.78 9.93
CA ASP A 81 12.45 -9.00 9.58
C ASP A 81 11.94 -9.01 8.13
N TYR A 82 11.69 -7.84 7.56
CA TYR A 82 11.24 -7.64 6.18
C TYR A 82 12.36 -7.10 5.28
N GLU A 83 13.58 -6.98 5.80
CA GLU A 83 14.76 -6.49 5.08
C GLU A 83 14.53 -5.15 4.37
N LEU A 84 13.78 -4.22 4.99
CA LEU A 84 13.30 -3.00 4.35
C LEU A 84 14.43 -2.08 3.86
N GLN A 85 15.62 -2.14 4.47
CA GLN A 85 16.78 -1.35 4.03
C GLN A 85 17.40 -1.89 2.73
N ARG A 86 17.27 -3.19 2.48
CA ARG A 86 17.83 -3.85 1.28
C ARG A 86 16.84 -3.81 0.13
N ARG A 87 15.55 -3.98 0.40
CA ARG A 87 14.49 -4.10 -0.58
C ARG A 87 13.94 -2.74 -1.01
N THR A 88 13.35 -2.70 -2.18
CA THR A 88 12.54 -1.56 -2.63
C THR A 88 11.11 -1.73 -2.12
N ILE A 89 10.59 -0.73 -1.42
CA ILE A 89 9.23 -0.73 -0.91
C ILE A 89 8.30 -0.22 -2.01
N LEU A 90 7.45 -1.12 -2.51
CA LEU A 90 6.42 -0.79 -3.47
C LEU A 90 5.22 -0.19 -2.76
N THR A 91 4.67 0.88 -3.31
CA THR A 91 3.38 1.45 -2.93
C THR A 91 2.55 1.71 -4.17
N TYR A 92 1.23 1.50 -4.11
CA TYR A 92 0.36 1.79 -5.24
C TYR A 92 0.29 3.29 -5.52
N GLY A 93 0.21 4.11 -4.47
CA GLY A 93 0.11 5.57 -4.55
C GLY A 93 1.14 6.30 -3.69
N SER A 94 0.99 7.59 -3.57
CA SER A 94 1.84 8.43 -2.72
C SER A 94 1.29 8.62 -1.30
N LEU A 95 0.09 8.12 -1.06
CA LEU A 95 -0.58 8.28 0.24
C LEU A 95 0.18 7.49 1.31
N ASP A 96 0.49 6.25 1.02
CA ASP A 96 1.15 5.29 1.92
C ASP A 96 2.46 5.84 2.46
N GLU A 97 3.39 6.19 1.56
CA GLU A 97 4.68 6.76 1.94
C GLU A 97 4.51 8.04 2.77
N ARG A 98 3.57 8.93 2.38
CA ARG A 98 3.35 10.20 3.06
C ARG A 98 2.79 10.02 4.47
N PHE A 99 1.82 9.09 4.67
CA PHE A 99 1.28 8.79 5.99
C PHE A 99 2.32 8.15 6.90
N ILE A 100 3.05 7.16 6.41
CA ILE A 100 4.13 6.49 7.16
C ILE A 100 5.17 7.52 7.61
N ARG A 101 5.72 8.33 6.71
CA ARG A 101 6.76 9.32 7.05
C ARG A 101 6.28 10.33 8.08
N ASN A 102 5.04 10.84 7.94
CA ASN A 102 4.48 11.80 8.89
C ASN A 102 4.15 11.15 10.24
N TYR A 103 3.65 9.92 10.27
CA TYR A 103 3.40 9.18 11.50
C TYR A 103 4.71 8.98 12.27
N PHE A 104 5.75 8.48 11.61
CA PHE A 104 7.05 8.22 12.24
C PHE A 104 7.68 9.52 12.76
N LYS A 105 7.66 10.58 11.96
CA LYS A 105 8.14 11.91 12.38
C LYS A 105 7.38 12.41 13.61
N ARG A 106 6.07 12.30 13.63
CA ARG A 106 5.23 12.75 14.76
C ARG A 106 5.49 11.94 16.02
N LYS A 107 5.80 10.64 15.87
CA LYS A 107 6.11 9.74 17.00
C LYS A 107 7.58 9.73 17.41
N GLY A 108 8.44 10.43 16.71
CA GLY A 108 9.88 10.40 16.96
C GLY A 108 10.53 9.05 16.64
N LEU A 109 9.86 8.19 15.85
CA LEU A 109 10.35 6.89 15.43
C LEU A 109 11.39 7.06 14.33
N GLN A 110 12.44 6.23 14.35
CA GLN A 110 13.58 6.29 13.44
C GLN A 110 13.54 5.14 12.42
N GLY A 111 14.31 5.29 11.34
CA GLY A 111 14.61 4.20 10.40
C GLY A 111 13.89 4.27 9.07
N PHE A 112 12.66 4.81 9.01
CA PHE A 112 11.88 4.88 7.76
C PHE A 112 12.30 6.02 6.81
N ASP A 113 13.03 7.01 7.29
CA ASP A 113 13.55 8.13 6.48
C ASP A 113 14.56 7.70 5.42
N LYS A 114 15.28 6.61 5.66
CA LYS A 114 16.34 6.06 4.78
C LYS A 114 15.84 4.98 3.82
N LEU A 115 14.57 4.58 3.89
CA LEU A 115 14.02 3.51 3.08
C LEU A 115 13.69 3.97 1.66
N ARG A 116 13.81 3.04 0.70
CA ARG A 116 13.58 3.30 -0.72
C ARG A 116 12.16 2.95 -1.10
N PHE A 117 11.35 3.97 -1.41
CA PHE A 117 9.99 3.81 -1.89
C PHE A 117 9.91 3.92 -3.41
N PHE A 118 9.08 3.09 -4.01
CA PHE A 118 8.74 3.13 -5.42
C PHE A 118 7.22 3.15 -5.60
N ASN A 119 6.69 4.31 -5.94
CA ASN A 119 5.28 4.48 -6.26
C ASN A 119 5.03 4.01 -7.70
N PHE A 120 4.47 2.81 -7.87
CA PHE A 120 4.31 2.25 -9.19
C PHE A 120 3.09 2.81 -9.95
N LYS A 121 2.09 3.37 -9.28
CA LYS A 121 1.02 4.14 -9.93
C LYS A 121 1.61 5.32 -10.70
N ARG A 122 2.47 6.10 -10.06
CA ARG A 122 3.13 7.25 -10.68
C ARG A 122 4.13 6.84 -11.77
N ASN A 123 4.99 5.87 -11.46
CA ASN A 123 6.15 5.57 -12.29
C ASN A 123 5.85 4.62 -13.46
N ILE A 124 4.80 3.80 -13.34
CA ILE A 124 4.44 2.81 -14.37
C ILE A 124 3.06 3.13 -14.97
N ILE A 125 2.03 3.24 -14.12
CA ILE A 125 0.64 3.35 -14.59
C ILE A 125 0.43 4.69 -15.30
N SER A 126 0.81 5.80 -14.68
CA SER A 126 0.63 7.14 -15.27
C SER A 126 1.40 7.34 -16.56
N SER A 127 2.49 6.60 -16.78
CA SER A 127 3.24 6.65 -18.04
C SER A 127 2.64 5.80 -19.16
N ARG A 128 1.89 4.76 -18.79
CA ARG A 128 1.28 3.80 -19.75
C ARG A 128 -0.17 4.13 -20.10
N PHE A 129 -0.88 4.79 -19.20
CA PHE A 129 -2.30 5.12 -19.33
C PHE A 129 -2.46 6.64 -19.34
N SER A 130 -2.26 7.24 -20.49
CA SER A 130 -2.45 8.69 -20.67
C SER A 130 -3.93 9.01 -20.80
N GLY A 131 -4.46 9.80 -19.88
CA GLY A 131 -5.76 10.47 -20.03
C GLY A 131 -6.93 9.93 -19.23
N GLY A 132 -6.77 8.94 -18.35
CA GLY A 132 -7.85 8.42 -17.51
C GLY A 132 -7.45 8.23 -16.05
N ASN A 133 -8.41 8.45 -15.15
CA ASN A 133 -8.24 8.07 -13.74
C ASN A 133 -8.48 6.56 -13.60
N ILE A 134 -7.45 5.76 -13.93
CA ILE A 134 -7.60 4.31 -13.85
C ILE A 134 -7.54 3.85 -12.39
N THR A 135 -8.57 3.16 -11.94
CA THR A 135 -8.66 2.65 -10.58
C THR A 135 -7.87 1.35 -10.41
N LYS A 136 -7.52 1.00 -9.17
CA LYS A 136 -6.90 -0.30 -8.83
C LYS A 136 -7.78 -1.46 -9.32
N ASP A 137 -9.09 -1.38 -9.09
CA ASP A 137 -10.09 -2.37 -9.52
C ASP A 137 -10.08 -2.61 -11.04
N ASN A 138 -10.10 -1.53 -11.82
CA ASN A 138 -10.10 -1.62 -13.27
C ASN A 138 -8.81 -2.26 -13.80
N LEU A 139 -7.67 -1.96 -13.17
CA LEU A 139 -6.41 -2.62 -13.52
C LEU A 139 -6.42 -4.10 -13.15
N CYS A 140 -6.94 -4.46 -11.98
CA CYS A 140 -7.05 -5.86 -11.58
C CYS A 140 -7.93 -6.65 -12.55
N ARG A 141 -9.08 -6.10 -12.96
CA ARG A 141 -9.95 -6.70 -13.98
C ARG A 141 -9.24 -6.83 -15.33
N LEU A 142 -8.57 -5.76 -15.78
CA LEU A 142 -7.85 -5.75 -17.05
C LEU A 142 -6.76 -6.83 -17.12
N TYR A 143 -6.07 -7.08 -16.02
CA TYR A 143 -5.01 -8.08 -15.94
C TYR A 143 -5.47 -9.46 -15.45
N SER A 144 -6.79 -9.67 -15.30
CA SER A 144 -7.38 -10.91 -14.79
C SER A 144 -6.74 -11.36 -13.47
N ILE A 145 -6.65 -10.42 -12.52
CA ILE A 145 -6.20 -10.69 -11.17
C ILE A 145 -7.45 -11.06 -10.35
N ASP A 146 -7.49 -12.28 -9.85
CA ASP A 146 -8.58 -12.78 -9.04
C ASP A 146 -8.61 -12.13 -7.64
N ASN A 147 -9.76 -12.22 -6.95
CA ASN A 147 -10.00 -11.70 -5.59
C ASN A 147 -10.14 -10.17 -5.44
N VAL A 148 -10.58 -9.46 -6.47
CA VAL A 148 -10.90 -8.03 -6.40
C VAL A 148 -11.94 -7.71 -5.29
N GLN A 149 -12.78 -8.68 -4.91
CA GLN A 149 -13.79 -8.51 -3.86
C GLN A 149 -13.21 -8.37 -2.44
N ALA A 150 -11.93 -8.67 -2.25
CA ALA A 150 -11.23 -8.54 -0.96
C ALA A 150 -10.41 -7.25 -0.84
N LEU A 151 -10.61 -6.27 -1.73
CA LEU A 151 -9.99 -4.95 -1.66
C LEU A 151 -10.39 -4.21 -0.37
N HIS A 152 -9.52 -3.32 0.06
CA HIS A 152 -9.69 -2.49 1.25
C HIS A 152 -9.51 -3.23 2.59
N THR A 153 -8.73 -4.32 2.56
CA THR A 153 -8.07 -4.78 3.77
C THR A 153 -6.57 -4.76 3.50
N GLY A 154 -5.81 -3.93 4.19
CA GLY A 154 -4.41 -3.62 3.85
C GLY A 154 -3.54 -4.86 3.55
N ALA A 155 -3.80 -5.99 4.21
CA ALA A 155 -3.12 -7.25 3.95
C ALA A 155 -3.40 -7.80 2.55
N ASN A 156 -4.67 -7.79 2.11
CA ASN A 156 -5.06 -8.26 0.77
C ASN A 156 -4.61 -7.26 -0.30
N ASP A 157 -4.67 -5.97 0.01
CA ASP A 157 -4.20 -4.92 -0.89
C ASP A 157 -2.72 -5.10 -1.23
N CYS A 158 -1.87 -5.40 -0.25
CA CYS A 158 -0.45 -5.70 -0.50
C CYS A 158 -0.25 -6.87 -1.47
N ILE A 159 -1.02 -7.96 -1.32
CA ILE A 159 -0.92 -9.13 -2.20
C ILE A 159 -1.40 -8.79 -3.62
N LEU A 160 -2.54 -8.11 -3.75
CA LEU A 160 -3.08 -7.67 -5.03
C LEU A 160 -2.16 -6.68 -5.74
N GLU A 161 -1.56 -5.76 -5.01
CA GLU A 161 -0.59 -4.80 -5.55
C GLU A 161 0.67 -5.49 -6.05
N TRP A 162 1.14 -6.52 -5.37
CA TRP A 162 2.24 -7.35 -5.87
C TRP A 162 1.86 -8.05 -7.19
N GLU A 163 0.70 -8.69 -7.25
CA GLU A 163 0.22 -9.33 -8.48
C GLU A 163 0.10 -8.34 -9.64
N LEU A 164 -0.46 -7.15 -9.35
CA LEU A 164 -0.58 -6.07 -10.32
C LEU A 164 0.80 -5.57 -10.78
N PHE A 165 1.73 -5.36 -9.86
CA PHE A 165 3.09 -4.93 -10.18
C PHE A 165 3.80 -5.93 -11.10
N LYS A 166 3.69 -7.24 -10.82
CA LYS A 166 4.23 -8.29 -11.70
C LYS A 166 3.67 -8.18 -13.13
N LYS A 167 2.37 -8.00 -13.25
CA LYS A 167 1.70 -7.87 -14.55
C LYS A 167 2.12 -6.60 -15.29
N LEU A 168 2.29 -5.50 -14.59
CA LEU A 168 2.71 -4.22 -15.15
C LEU A 168 4.17 -4.23 -15.60
N ASP A 169 5.08 -4.80 -14.84
CA ASP A 169 6.51 -4.88 -15.19
C ASP A 169 6.76 -5.94 -16.27
N GLY A 170 6.04 -7.07 -16.23
CA GLY A 170 6.13 -8.14 -17.22
C GLY A 170 5.50 -7.81 -18.57
N ASN A 171 4.52 -6.89 -18.62
CA ASN A 171 3.81 -6.51 -19.83
C ASN A 171 4.43 -5.26 -20.47
N LYS A 172 5.38 -5.44 -21.39
CA LYS A 172 5.88 -4.38 -22.28
C LYS A 172 4.87 -3.97 -23.36
N LEU A 173 3.67 -4.56 -23.38
CA LEU A 173 2.62 -4.22 -24.32
C LEU A 173 2.00 -2.87 -23.95
N LEU A 174 2.05 -1.94 -24.89
CA LEU A 174 1.23 -0.75 -24.91
C LEU A 174 -0.25 -1.19 -24.88
N ILE A 175 -0.88 -1.06 -23.72
CA ILE A 175 -2.34 -1.14 -23.66
C ILE A 175 -2.83 0.14 -24.31
N THR A 176 -3.47 -0.03 -25.47
CA THR A 176 -4.04 1.11 -26.20
C THR A 176 -5.20 1.69 -25.41
N TYR A 177 -5.38 3.00 -25.54
CA TYR A 177 -6.43 3.79 -24.88
C TYR A 177 -7.82 3.17 -24.97
N ASP A 178 -8.14 2.50 -26.08
CA ASP A 178 -9.42 1.86 -26.33
C ASP A 178 -9.78 0.75 -25.33
N LYS A 179 -8.82 -0.04 -24.88
CA LYS A 179 -9.06 -1.09 -23.88
C LYS A 179 -9.37 -0.54 -22.47
N VAL A 180 -8.91 0.63 -22.15
CA VAL A 180 -9.18 1.29 -20.86
C VAL A 180 -10.61 1.85 -20.83
N PHE A 181 -11.12 2.31 -21.97
CA PHE A 181 -12.50 2.82 -22.09
C PHE A 181 -13.56 1.71 -22.00
N GLU A 182 -13.27 0.49 -22.48
CA GLU A 182 -14.18 -0.64 -22.35
C GLU A 182 -14.41 -1.09 -20.90
N LEU A 183 -13.55 -0.66 -19.96
CA LEU A 183 -13.65 -0.98 -18.54
C LEU A 183 -14.43 0.07 -17.71
N ASN A 184 -14.70 1.23 -18.30
CA ASN A 184 -15.48 2.32 -17.68
C ASN A 184 -16.65 2.69 -18.63
N PRO A 185 -17.74 1.88 -18.68
CA PRO A 185 -18.94 2.26 -19.43
C PRO A 185 -19.68 3.46 -18.79
#